data_9f88353db5dcedd55c99e1e53b68e7e5
#
_entry.id   9f88353db5dcedd55c99e1e53b68e7e5
#
_cell.length_a   1.000
_cell.length_b   1.000
_cell.length_c   1.000
_cell.angle_alpha   90.00
_cell.angle_beta   90.00
_cell.angle_gamma   90.00
#
_symmetry.space_group_name_H-M   'P 1'
#
loop_
_entity.id
_entity.type
_entity.pdbx_description
1 polymer ?
#
loop_
_entity_poly.entity_id
_entity_poly.type
_entity_poly.pdbx_seq_one_letter_code
_entity_poly.pdbx_strand_id
1 'polypeptide(L)'
;MQNNMRIVRSIAKRLTAALLLVCVFAAMYSLSAFAASSGERVVKKNSKGVWVCVKDGKVDKSYTGIAHNKYGWWRIKKGVVDFNATGVCSNEYGWFYVKDGKVDWEHDGLEHNKYGWWRIRNGQVDWSANGVFQNKKGWWYVKQGCVDESYTGLASNGLGNWYIKNGKVDFEKNGTYEKGGIEYKIVNGKVQNNGKVIYLTFDDGPAAYTDQLLGVLDKYGVKATFFVTNCYPSYQYDIKKEYNAGHAVAVHTYTHNYGTIYRSPEAFWTDHERMQEVVEKQTGHRSAMVRFPGGTSNTVSRRYCRGVMSTISKQAGPRGLTFYDWNVDADDAGKTRTSDGVFNNITSGVKYHDQSLVLCHDVKPYTVNAMDRIIKWCLQNGYTFRTCQPEGYTYHLRVAN
;
A
#
# COMPACT_ATOMS: atom_id res chain seq x y z
N MET A 1 11.44 19.87 22.20
CA MET A 1 11.64 18.46 21.85
C MET A 1 10.80 17.47 22.68
N GLN A 2 10.69 17.61 24.01
CA GLN A 2 9.94 16.67 24.86
C GLN A 2 8.42 16.62 24.63
N ASN A 3 7.77 17.70 24.21
CA ASN A 3 6.33 17.73 23.93
C ASN A 3 5.96 16.97 22.65
N ASN A 4 6.80 16.99 21.62
CA ASN A 4 6.51 16.26 20.38
C ASN A 4 6.68 14.74 20.55
N MET A 5 7.57 14.28 21.43
CA MET A 5 7.71 12.85 21.75
C MET A 5 6.53 12.29 22.56
N ARG A 6 5.86 13.09 23.37
CA ARG A 6 4.63 12.66 24.09
C ARG A 6 3.44 12.51 23.14
N ILE A 7 3.34 13.38 22.14
CA ILE A 7 2.29 13.31 21.10
C ILE A 7 2.52 12.07 20.22
N VAL A 8 3.76 11.81 19.77
CA VAL A 8 4.10 10.63 18.97
C VAL A 8 3.89 9.33 19.75
N ARG A 9 4.23 9.27 21.05
CA ARG A 9 3.94 8.09 21.89
C ARG A 9 2.46 7.88 22.19
N SER A 10 1.67 8.95 22.29
CA SER A 10 0.21 8.89 22.40
C SER A 10 -0.43 8.40 21.09
N ILE A 11 0.10 8.80 19.94
CA ILE A 11 -0.32 8.36 18.62
C ILE A 11 0.04 6.88 18.42
N ALA A 12 1.24 6.44 18.79
CA ALA A 12 1.68 5.04 18.68
C ALA A 12 0.84 4.07 19.54
N LYS A 13 0.47 4.46 20.76
CA LYS A 13 -0.43 3.63 21.60
C LYS A 13 -1.87 3.56 21.08
N ARG A 14 -2.30 4.50 20.26
CA ARG A 14 -3.62 4.48 19.61
C ARG A 14 -3.62 3.73 18.28
N LEU A 15 -2.47 3.55 17.64
CA LEU A 15 -2.29 2.73 16.44
C LEU A 15 -2.51 1.23 16.69
N THR A 16 -2.19 0.72 17.88
CA THR A 16 -2.46 -0.68 18.26
C THR A 16 -3.95 -0.98 18.47
N ALA A 17 -4.77 0.01 18.77
CA ALA A 17 -6.23 -0.16 18.90
C ALA A 17 -6.96 -0.11 17.54
N ALA A 18 -6.42 0.59 16.54
CA ALA A 18 -7.01 0.69 15.20
C ALA A 18 -6.89 -0.61 14.38
N LEU A 19 -5.93 -1.47 14.71
CA LEU A 19 -5.68 -2.72 13.97
C LEU A 19 -6.66 -3.86 14.25
N LEU A 20 -7.41 -3.79 15.35
CA LEU A 20 -8.41 -4.81 15.71
C LEU A 20 -9.77 -4.59 15.01
N LEU A 21 -9.94 -3.50 14.26
CA LEU A 21 -11.26 -3.04 13.82
C LEU A 21 -11.58 -3.18 12.34
N VAL A 22 -10.61 -3.44 11.48
CA VAL A 22 -10.88 -3.63 10.04
C VAL A 22 -11.65 -4.94 9.80
N CYS A 23 -11.46 -5.96 10.65
CA CYS A 23 -12.24 -7.21 10.57
C CYS A 23 -13.72 -7.07 10.92
N VAL A 24 -14.13 -5.99 11.60
CA VAL A 24 -15.53 -5.76 11.98
C VAL A 24 -16.34 -5.10 10.86
N PHE A 25 -15.70 -4.38 9.94
CA PHE A 25 -16.39 -3.62 8.89
C PHE A 25 -16.89 -4.47 7.72
N ALA A 26 -16.22 -5.56 7.35
CA ALA A 26 -16.70 -6.46 6.29
C ALA A 26 -17.96 -7.25 6.69
N ALA A 27 -18.22 -7.44 7.99
CA ALA A 27 -19.40 -8.12 8.52
C ALA A 27 -20.65 -7.22 8.66
N MET A 28 -20.53 -5.91 8.46
CA MET A 28 -21.63 -4.96 8.70
C MET A 28 -22.56 -4.69 7.50
N TYR A 29 -22.39 -5.34 6.37
CA TYR A 29 -23.33 -5.22 5.24
C TYR A 29 -24.51 -6.18 5.27
N SER A 30 -24.67 -7.02 6.30
CA SER A 30 -25.90 -7.79 6.48
C SER A 30 -26.88 -7.01 7.36
N LEU A 31 -28.01 -6.57 6.79
CA LEU A 31 -29.14 -6.01 7.52
C LEU A 31 -29.70 -7.06 8.51
N SER A 32 -29.26 -7.04 9.76
CA SER A 32 -29.97 -7.68 10.85
C SER A 32 -30.08 -6.71 12.03
N ALA A 33 -31.20 -6.73 12.71
CA ALA A 33 -31.58 -5.83 13.80
C ALA A 33 -30.49 -5.78 14.88
N PHE A 34 -29.76 -4.65 14.98
CA PHE A 34 -28.75 -4.42 15.99
C PHE A 34 -29.40 -4.15 17.35
N ALA A 35 -29.30 -5.11 18.26
CA ALA A 35 -29.31 -4.81 19.69
C ALA A 35 -27.93 -4.19 20.00
N ALA A 36 -27.87 -2.93 20.46
CA ALA A 36 -26.63 -2.28 20.82
C ALA A 36 -25.92 -3.07 21.94
N SER A 37 -24.65 -3.40 21.73
CA SER A 37 -23.84 -4.00 22.79
C SER A 37 -23.71 -3.03 23.98
N SER A 38 -23.57 -3.54 25.19
CA SER A 38 -23.39 -2.69 26.38
C SER A 38 -22.17 -1.78 26.19
N GLY A 39 -22.35 -0.45 26.35
CA GLY A 39 -21.30 0.55 26.16
C GLY A 39 -21.24 1.23 24.79
N GLU A 40 -22.01 0.76 23.81
CA GLU A 40 -22.05 1.36 22.46
C GLU A 40 -22.79 2.71 22.44
N ARG A 41 -22.28 3.68 21.70
CA ARG A 41 -22.92 4.97 21.49
C ARG A 41 -23.73 4.99 20.20
N VAL A 42 -25.04 5.19 20.33
CA VAL A 42 -25.97 5.24 19.20
C VAL A 42 -26.68 6.59 19.13
N VAL A 43 -27.09 6.99 17.94
CA VAL A 43 -27.83 8.23 17.70
C VAL A 43 -29.32 7.97 17.64
N LYS A 44 -30.10 8.65 18.48
CA LYS A 44 -31.58 8.53 18.56
C LYS A 44 -32.23 9.93 18.65
N LYS A 45 -33.50 10.04 18.28
CA LYS A 45 -34.32 11.22 18.61
C LYS A 45 -34.77 11.15 20.09
N ASN A 46 -34.66 12.25 20.79
CA ASN A 46 -35.26 12.40 22.12
C ASN A 46 -36.75 12.79 22.00
N SER A 47 -37.44 12.97 23.15
CA SER A 47 -38.86 13.34 23.21
C SER A 47 -39.20 14.70 22.56
N LYS A 48 -38.18 15.56 22.35
CA LYS A 48 -38.31 16.87 21.68
C LYS A 48 -37.93 16.82 20.20
N GLY A 49 -37.74 15.61 19.63
CA GLY A 49 -37.36 15.40 18.23
C GLY A 49 -35.89 15.70 17.90
N VAL A 50 -35.05 16.02 18.88
CA VAL A 50 -33.62 16.33 18.69
C VAL A 50 -32.80 15.04 18.58
N TRP A 51 -31.89 14.99 17.63
CA TRP A 51 -30.94 13.87 17.48
C TRP A 51 -29.82 13.95 18.51
N VAL A 52 -29.75 12.97 19.41
CA VAL A 52 -28.83 12.92 20.54
C VAL A 52 -28.04 11.62 20.55
N CYS A 53 -26.84 11.66 21.12
CA CYS A 53 -26.03 10.49 21.40
C CYS A 53 -26.50 9.82 22.69
N VAL A 54 -26.78 8.52 22.64
CA VAL A 54 -27.24 7.72 23.75
C VAL A 54 -26.23 6.60 24.03
N LYS A 55 -25.85 6.45 25.30
CA LYS A 55 -25.04 5.33 25.80
C LYS A 55 -25.78 4.68 26.96
N ASP A 56 -25.90 3.36 26.97
CA ASP A 56 -26.57 2.58 27.99
C ASP A 56 -27.97 3.13 28.35
N GLY A 57 -28.74 3.49 27.29
CA GLY A 57 -30.12 4.01 27.41
C GLY A 57 -30.23 5.48 27.84
N LYS A 58 -29.14 6.15 28.19
CA LYS A 58 -29.12 7.55 28.66
C LYS A 58 -28.41 8.47 27.66
N VAL A 59 -28.85 9.74 27.56
CA VAL A 59 -28.18 10.76 26.73
C VAL A 59 -26.80 11.07 27.31
N ASP A 60 -25.75 10.80 26.52
CA ASP A 60 -24.36 11.11 26.90
C ASP A 60 -24.02 12.57 26.53
N LYS A 61 -24.39 13.50 27.40
CA LYS A 61 -24.17 14.96 27.20
C LYS A 61 -22.69 15.36 27.18
N SER A 62 -21.79 14.52 27.67
CA SER A 62 -20.35 14.79 27.68
C SER A 62 -19.66 14.41 26.38
N TYR A 63 -20.28 13.52 25.59
CA TYR A 63 -19.65 12.95 24.41
C TYR A 63 -19.50 13.96 23.26
N THR A 64 -18.29 14.02 22.72
CA THR A 64 -17.96 14.74 21.50
C THR A 64 -17.10 13.81 20.63
N GLY A 65 -17.64 13.36 19.50
CA GLY A 65 -17.01 12.35 18.65
C GLY A 65 -17.88 12.00 17.46
N ILE A 66 -17.88 10.76 17.05
CA ILE A 66 -18.72 10.23 15.98
C ILE A 66 -19.50 9.03 16.54
N ALA A 67 -20.81 9.02 16.37
CA ALA A 67 -21.70 7.92 16.75
C ALA A 67 -22.64 7.60 15.57
N HIS A 68 -23.25 6.41 15.56
CA HIS A 68 -24.02 5.94 14.42
C HIS A 68 -25.46 5.59 14.75
N ASN A 69 -26.27 5.45 13.67
CA ASN A 69 -27.57 4.82 13.67
C ASN A 69 -27.82 4.16 12.29
N LYS A 70 -29.01 3.63 12.06
CA LYS A 70 -29.41 3.03 10.77
C LYS A 70 -29.30 3.95 9.54
N TYR A 71 -29.17 5.27 9.73
CA TYR A 71 -29.06 6.25 8.65
C TYR A 71 -27.64 6.68 8.36
N GLY A 72 -26.65 6.27 9.19
CA GLY A 72 -25.24 6.55 9.01
C GLY A 72 -24.50 6.93 10.28
N TRP A 73 -23.29 7.48 10.10
CA TRP A 73 -22.41 7.94 11.15
C TRP A 73 -22.44 9.46 11.24
N TRP A 74 -22.61 9.98 12.45
CA TRP A 74 -22.90 11.39 12.70
C TRP A 74 -21.90 12.03 13.65
N ARG A 75 -21.51 13.28 13.36
CA ARG A 75 -20.72 14.09 14.28
C ARG A 75 -21.56 14.46 15.50
N ILE A 76 -21.06 14.18 16.67
CA ILE A 76 -21.67 14.54 17.96
C ILE A 76 -20.84 15.64 18.62
N LYS A 77 -21.49 16.66 19.12
CA LYS A 77 -20.91 17.74 19.93
C LYS A 77 -21.73 17.90 21.20
N LYS A 78 -21.10 17.63 22.35
CA LYS A 78 -21.77 17.70 23.67
C LYS A 78 -23.10 16.94 23.69
N GLY A 79 -23.09 15.71 23.19
CA GLY A 79 -24.23 14.78 23.20
C GLY A 79 -25.30 15.02 22.13
N VAL A 80 -25.16 16.00 21.26
CA VAL A 80 -26.13 16.36 20.19
C VAL A 80 -25.45 16.23 18.83
N VAL A 81 -26.22 15.83 17.81
CA VAL A 81 -25.72 15.80 16.42
C VAL A 81 -25.44 17.23 15.95
N ASP A 82 -24.22 17.45 15.50
CA ASP A 82 -23.76 18.74 14.94
C ASP A 82 -23.85 18.70 13.41
N PHE A 83 -25.00 19.10 12.86
CA PHE A 83 -25.26 19.11 11.41
C PHE A 83 -24.42 20.16 10.65
N ASN A 84 -23.78 21.10 11.35
CA ASN A 84 -22.92 22.09 10.70
C ASN A 84 -21.45 21.66 10.62
N ALA A 85 -21.12 20.50 11.14
CA ALA A 85 -19.74 20.02 11.16
C ALA A 85 -19.30 19.57 9.77
N THR A 86 -18.18 20.14 9.30
CA THR A 86 -17.48 19.68 8.09
C THR A 86 -15.98 19.64 8.37
N GLY A 87 -15.29 18.56 7.96
CA GLY A 87 -13.86 18.35 8.17
C GLY A 87 -13.54 17.02 8.84
N VAL A 88 -12.26 16.83 9.21
CA VAL A 88 -11.80 15.57 9.79
C VAL A 88 -12.08 15.49 11.27
N CYS A 89 -12.88 14.52 11.68
CA CYS A 89 -13.28 14.20 13.05
C CYS A 89 -12.87 12.80 13.45
N SER A 90 -12.75 12.53 14.74
CA SER A 90 -12.35 11.21 15.24
C SER A 90 -13.27 10.67 16.33
N ASN A 91 -13.25 9.35 16.51
CA ASN A 91 -13.74 8.62 17.68
C ASN A 91 -12.74 7.52 18.07
N GLU A 92 -13.14 6.59 18.92
CA GLU A 92 -12.38 5.42 19.32
C GLU A 92 -12.03 4.46 18.15
N TYR A 93 -12.78 4.55 17.04
CA TYR A 93 -12.63 3.67 15.87
C TYR A 93 -11.74 4.24 14.77
N GLY A 94 -11.51 5.57 14.76
CA GLY A 94 -10.64 6.16 13.74
C GLY A 94 -10.93 7.63 13.47
N TRP A 95 -10.40 8.09 12.33
CA TRP A 95 -10.52 9.45 11.84
C TRP A 95 -11.27 9.44 10.51
N PHE A 96 -12.34 10.26 10.43
CA PHE A 96 -13.31 10.25 9.34
C PHE A 96 -13.55 11.66 8.82
N TYR A 97 -13.79 11.77 7.53
CA TYR A 97 -14.28 13.00 6.95
C TYR A 97 -15.79 13.12 7.17
N VAL A 98 -16.19 14.24 7.73
CA VAL A 98 -17.59 14.59 8.00
C VAL A 98 -17.97 15.74 7.10
N LYS A 99 -19.13 15.68 6.46
CA LYS A 99 -19.75 16.74 5.69
C LYS A 99 -21.18 16.93 6.18
N ASP A 100 -21.53 18.18 6.52
CA ASP A 100 -22.87 18.52 7.02
C ASP A 100 -23.34 17.58 8.16
N GLY A 101 -22.42 17.32 9.09
CA GLY A 101 -22.65 16.48 10.27
C GLY A 101 -22.62 14.99 10.04
N LYS A 102 -22.50 14.49 8.82
CA LYS A 102 -22.51 13.05 8.48
C LYS A 102 -21.17 12.62 7.91
N VAL A 103 -20.70 11.40 8.24
CA VAL A 103 -19.52 10.82 7.58
C VAL A 103 -19.84 10.60 6.11
N ASP A 104 -19.01 11.18 5.24
CA ASP A 104 -19.07 11.04 3.79
C ASP A 104 -18.09 9.97 3.34
N TRP A 105 -18.61 8.74 3.14
CA TRP A 105 -17.82 7.57 2.76
C TRP A 105 -17.32 7.59 1.31
N GLU A 106 -17.85 8.48 0.48
CA GLU A 106 -17.41 8.62 -0.92
C GLU A 106 -16.30 9.67 -1.07
N HIS A 107 -16.00 10.40 0.01
CA HIS A 107 -15.03 11.47 -0.04
C HIS A 107 -13.59 10.96 -0.17
N ASP A 108 -12.89 11.50 -1.16
CA ASP A 108 -11.46 11.34 -1.39
C ASP A 108 -10.77 12.69 -1.50
N GLY A 109 -9.66 12.90 -0.77
CA GLY A 109 -8.99 14.19 -0.84
C GLY A 109 -7.92 14.41 0.22
N LEU A 110 -7.44 15.66 0.31
CA LEU A 110 -6.65 16.17 1.42
C LEU A 110 -7.52 17.13 2.23
N GLU A 111 -7.80 16.75 3.46
CA GLU A 111 -8.66 17.49 4.37
C GLU A 111 -7.95 17.79 5.68
N HIS A 112 -8.40 18.80 6.41
CA HIS A 112 -7.70 19.27 7.59
C HIS A 112 -8.55 19.26 8.86
N ASN A 113 -7.84 19.21 9.99
CA ASN A 113 -8.36 19.55 11.29
C ASN A 113 -7.29 20.32 12.10
N LYS A 114 -7.52 20.55 13.37
CA LYS A 114 -6.58 21.27 14.25
C LYS A 114 -5.21 20.61 14.44
N TYR A 115 -5.04 19.37 13.96
CA TYR A 115 -3.78 18.60 14.09
C TYR A 115 -2.98 18.52 12.78
N GLY A 116 -3.55 18.93 11.64
CA GLY A 116 -2.86 18.91 10.35
C GLY A 116 -3.78 18.59 9.17
N TRP A 117 -3.14 18.35 8.01
CA TRP A 117 -3.79 17.94 6.78
C TRP A 117 -3.63 16.42 6.59
N TRP A 118 -4.72 15.74 6.23
CA TRP A 118 -4.83 14.30 6.18
C TRP A 118 -5.30 13.82 4.81
N ARG A 119 -4.69 12.75 4.31
CA ARG A 119 -5.20 12.06 3.13
C ARG A 119 -6.43 11.25 3.51
N ILE A 120 -7.55 11.57 2.89
CA ILE A 120 -8.80 10.83 3.05
C ILE A 120 -8.99 9.91 1.84
N ARG A 121 -9.35 8.68 2.10
CA ARG A 121 -9.79 7.70 1.11
C ARG A 121 -11.06 7.04 1.63
N ASN A 122 -12.12 6.99 0.79
CA ASN A 122 -13.40 6.40 1.19
C ASN A 122 -13.86 6.93 2.57
N GLY A 123 -13.82 8.23 2.76
CA GLY A 123 -14.27 8.90 3.97
C GLY A 123 -13.44 8.73 5.22
N GLN A 124 -12.32 7.99 5.17
CA GLN A 124 -11.41 7.75 6.31
C GLN A 124 -10.01 8.28 6.04
N VAL A 125 -9.25 8.57 7.11
CA VAL A 125 -7.83 8.87 6.97
C VAL A 125 -7.09 7.62 6.50
N ASP A 126 -6.43 7.73 5.35
CA ASP A 126 -5.59 6.68 4.78
C ASP A 126 -4.18 6.76 5.36
N TRP A 127 -3.94 6.05 6.45
CA TRP A 127 -2.64 6.00 7.13
C TRP A 127 -1.53 5.35 6.32
N SER A 128 -1.88 4.63 5.25
CA SER A 128 -0.92 4.01 4.32
C SER A 128 -0.42 4.99 3.25
N ALA A 129 -1.10 6.13 3.09
CA ALA A 129 -0.79 7.08 2.04
C ALA A 129 0.61 7.68 2.19
N ASN A 130 1.42 7.52 1.16
CA ASN A 130 2.76 8.10 1.02
C ASN A 130 2.94 8.63 -0.40
N GLY A 131 3.57 9.81 -0.55
CA GLY A 131 3.83 10.39 -1.87
C GLY A 131 3.18 11.76 -2.06
N VAL A 132 2.91 12.12 -3.31
CA VAL A 132 2.39 13.46 -3.65
C VAL A 132 0.90 13.38 -3.96
N PHE A 133 0.11 14.16 -3.26
CA PHE A 133 -1.34 14.27 -3.41
C PHE A 133 -1.77 15.72 -3.67
N GLN A 134 -2.87 15.90 -4.39
CA GLN A 134 -3.36 17.20 -4.79
C GLN A 134 -4.63 17.61 -4.03
N ASN A 135 -4.75 18.91 -3.74
CA ASN A 135 -6.00 19.57 -3.40
C ASN A 135 -6.11 20.93 -4.13
N LYS A 136 -7.16 21.70 -3.83
CA LYS A 136 -7.38 23.05 -4.44
C LYS A 136 -6.25 24.05 -4.16
N LYS A 137 -5.42 23.82 -3.12
CA LYS A 137 -4.33 24.71 -2.70
C LYS A 137 -2.97 24.30 -3.29
N GLY A 138 -2.88 23.14 -3.94
CA GLY A 138 -1.64 22.67 -4.58
C GLY A 138 -1.39 21.18 -4.39
N TRP A 139 -0.13 20.79 -4.60
CA TRP A 139 0.35 19.42 -4.51
C TRP A 139 1.24 19.29 -3.29
N TRP A 140 0.93 18.31 -2.44
CA TRP A 140 1.52 18.17 -1.12
C TRP A 140 2.15 16.80 -0.91
N TYR A 141 3.27 16.79 -0.21
CA TYR A 141 3.88 15.54 0.24
C TYR A 141 3.14 15.01 1.47
N VAL A 142 2.69 13.77 1.35
CA VAL A 142 2.01 13.03 2.42
C VAL A 142 2.92 11.90 2.86
N LYS A 143 3.08 11.73 4.15
CA LYS A 143 3.78 10.62 4.79
C LYS A 143 2.87 10.01 5.84
N GLN A 144 2.60 8.69 5.71
CA GLN A 144 1.70 7.98 6.63
C GLN A 144 0.37 8.72 6.86
N GLY A 145 -0.28 9.10 5.77
CA GLY A 145 -1.58 9.76 5.78
C GLY A 145 -1.60 11.23 6.15
N CYS A 146 -0.49 11.79 6.64
CA CYS A 146 -0.39 13.19 7.05
C CYS A 146 0.50 14.00 6.09
N VAL A 147 0.11 15.24 5.78
CA VAL A 147 0.99 16.16 5.06
C VAL A 147 2.20 16.48 5.95
N ASP A 148 3.39 16.26 5.44
CA ASP A 148 4.66 16.60 6.10
C ASP A 148 5.19 17.92 5.55
N GLU A 149 4.82 19.02 6.20
CA GLU A 149 5.23 20.37 5.80
C GLU A 149 6.73 20.65 6.03
N SER A 150 7.43 19.76 6.74
CA SER A 150 8.88 19.89 6.97
C SER A 150 9.72 19.28 5.85
N TYR A 151 9.11 18.44 5.01
CA TYR A 151 9.85 17.69 4.00
C TYR A 151 10.33 18.56 2.85
N THR A 152 11.61 18.44 2.51
CA THR A 152 12.23 18.99 1.29
C THR A 152 13.04 17.90 0.61
N GLY A 153 12.76 17.63 -0.67
CA GLY A 153 13.42 16.55 -1.41
C GLY A 153 12.60 16.10 -2.61
N LEU A 154 12.82 14.86 -3.03
CA LEU A 154 12.07 14.26 -4.15
C LEU A 154 11.00 13.33 -3.63
N ALA A 155 9.79 13.45 -4.17
CA ALA A 155 8.68 12.53 -3.92
C ALA A 155 7.89 12.28 -5.21
N SER A 156 7.13 11.16 -5.26
CA SER A 156 6.46 10.70 -6.48
C SER A 156 4.94 10.62 -6.33
N ASN A 157 4.28 10.62 -7.48
CA ASN A 157 2.90 10.17 -7.68
C ASN A 157 2.78 9.47 -9.05
N GLY A 158 1.57 9.10 -9.47
CA GLY A 158 1.33 8.47 -10.77
C GLY A 158 1.77 9.29 -12.01
N LEU A 159 2.03 10.60 -11.84
CA LEU A 159 2.43 11.52 -12.93
C LEU A 159 3.95 11.73 -12.99
N GLY A 160 4.72 11.25 -12.00
CA GLY A 160 6.18 11.34 -11.99
C GLY A 160 6.79 11.67 -10.64
N ASN A 161 8.08 12.03 -10.65
CA ASN A 161 8.85 12.47 -9.49
C ASN A 161 8.90 14.01 -9.47
N TRP A 162 8.72 14.58 -8.30
CA TRP A 162 8.59 16.02 -8.08
C TRP A 162 9.55 16.49 -7.01
N TYR A 163 10.07 17.70 -7.18
CA TYR A 163 10.81 18.39 -6.13
C TYR A 163 9.82 19.02 -5.14
N ILE A 164 9.97 18.67 -3.89
CA ILE A 164 9.17 19.17 -2.77
C ILE A 164 10.00 20.16 -1.98
N LYS A 165 9.41 21.29 -1.65
CA LYS A 165 9.98 22.30 -0.75
C LYS A 165 8.97 22.61 0.34
N ASN A 166 9.36 22.39 1.59
CA ASN A 166 8.46 22.63 2.75
C ASN A 166 7.10 21.94 2.56
N GLY A 167 7.11 20.65 2.25
CA GLY A 167 5.92 19.80 2.08
C GLY A 167 5.11 20.02 0.81
N LYS A 168 5.46 20.99 -0.04
CA LYS A 168 4.71 21.34 -1.25
C LYS A 168 5.55 21.15 -2.51
N VAL A 169 4.94 20.73 -3.60
CA VAL A 169 5.64 20.70 -4.91
C VAL A 169 6.00 22.13 -5.29
N ASP A 170 7.29 22.35 -5.52
CA ASP A 170 7.84 23.62 -5.99
C ASP A 170 7.91 23.61 -7.52
N PHE A 171 6.85 24.08 -8.17
CA PHE A 171 6.77 24.15 -9.63
C PHE A 171 7.72 25.20 -10.27
N GLU A 172 8.30 26.09 -9.44
CA GLU A 172 9.27 27.10 -9.93
C GLU A 172 10.70 26.53 -9.96
N LYS A 173 10.93 25.38 -9.31
CA LYS A 173 12.24 24.74 -9.28
C LYS A 173 12.67 24.28 -10.66
N ASN A 174 13.77 24.87 -11.14
CA ASN A 174 14.49 24.48 -12.34
C ASN A 174 15.97 24.25 -12.00
N GLY A 175 16.71 23.56 -12.89
CA GLY A 175 18.11 23.23 -12.70
C GLY A 175 18.32 21.85 -12.12
N THR A 176 19.31 21.67 -11.24
CA THR A 176 19.67 20.38 -10.68
C THR A 176 19.36 20.27 -9.18
N TYR A 177 19.19 19.04 -8.73
CA TYR A 177 19.05 18.67 -7.31
C TYR A 177 19.80 17.38 -7.05
N GLU A 178 20.71 17.39 -6.08
CA GLU A 178 21.47 16.21 -5.69
C GLU A 178 20.81 15.47 -4.55
N LYS A 179 20.69 14.13 -4.67
CA LYS A 179 20.23 13.24 -3.61
C LYS A 179 20.96 11.90 -3.70
N GLY A 180 21.60 11.48 -2.62
CA GLY A 180 22.32 10.20 -2.56
C GLY A 180 23.44 10.04 -3.59
N GLY A 181 24.12 11.14 -3.96
CA GLY A 181 25.18 11.18 -4.98
C GLY A 181 24.65 11.03 -6.42
N ILE A 182 23.38 11.35 -6.64
CA ILE A 182 22.71 11.38 -7.94
C ILE A 182 22.25 12.81 -8.19
N GLU A 183 22.66 13.37 -9.34
CA GLU A 183 22.17 14.64 -9.82
C GLU A 183 20.91 14.44 -10.68
N TYR A 184 19.80 15.04 -10.24
CA TYR A 184 18.53 15.01 -10.94
C TYR A 184 18.30 16.34 -11.66
N LYS A 185 18.03 16.29 -12.97
CA LYS A 185 17.58 17.46 -13.72
C LYS A 185 16.10 17.73 -13.45
N ILE A 186 15.77 18.95 -13.04
CA ILE A 186 14.40 19.37 -12.72
C ILE A 186 13.97 20.47 -13.66
N VAL A 187 12.77 20.37 -14.21
CA VAL A 187 12.11 21.41 -15.01
C VAL A 187 10.70 21.58 -14.50
N ASN A 188 10.36 22.81 -14.09
CA ASN A 188 9.06 23.16 -13.52
C ASN A 188 8.66 22.21 -12.37
N GLY A 189 9.59 21.97 -11.44
CA GLY A 189 9.40 21.10 -10.30
C GLY A 189 9.41 19.60 -10.60
N LYS A 190 9.38 19.19 -11.87
CA LYS A 190 9.33 17.78 -12.29
C LYS A 190 10.73 17.26 -12.63
N VAL A 191 11.07 16.10 -12.08
CA VAL A 191 12.30 15.39 -12.44
C VAL A 191 12.20 14.91 -13.88
N GLN A 192 13.21 15.22 -14.68
CA GLN A 192 13.31 14.78 -16.07
C GLN A 192 13.85 13.35 -16.11
N ASN A 193 13.30 12.52 -16.96
CA ASN A 193 13.68 11.12 -17.15
C ASN A 193 13.83 10.77 -18.65
N ASN A 194 14.32 9.57 -18.94
CA ASN A 194 14.49 9.07 -20.31
C ASN A 194 13.20 8.47 -20.91
N GLY A 195 12.06 8.58 -20.22
CA GLY A 195 10.79 7.98 -20.62
C GLY A 195 10.63 6.51 -20.25
N LYS A 196 11.71 5.84 -19.82
CA LYS A 196 11.68 4.40 -19.47
C LYS A 196 11.28 4.16 -18.03
N VAL A 197 10.52 3.10 -17.80
CA VAL A 197 9.97 2.74 -16.48
C VAL A 197 10.46 1.37 -16.05
N ILE A 198 10.85 1.27 -14.77
CA ILE A 198 11.20 0.01 -14.12
C ILE A 198 10.14 -0.31 -13.06
N TYR A 199 9.57 -1.48 -13.15
CA TYR A 199 8.77 -2.14 -12.11
C TYR A 199 9.68 -3.16 -11.42
N LEU A 200 10.32 -2.74 -10.33
CA LEU A 200 11.19 -3.61 -9.54
C LEU A 200 10.32 -4.51 -8.68
N THR A 201 10.44 -5.82 -8.83
CA THR A 201 9.60 -6.79 -8.13
C THR A 201 10.44 -7.82 -7.40
N PHE A 202 9.98 -8.21 -6.20
CA PHE A 202 10.64 -9.19 -5.34
C PHE A 202 9.68 -10.31 -4.99
N ASP A 203 10.12 -11.55 -5.20
CA ASP A 203 9.36 -12.75 -4.92
C ASP A 203 9.93 -13.46 -3.68
N ASP A 204 9.14 -14.38 -3.11
CA ASP A 204 9.44 -15.34 -2.05
C ASP A 204 9.52 -14.79 -0.63
N GLY A 205 9.71 -13.46 -0.45
CA GLY A 205 9.75 -12.82 0.86
C GLY A 205 8.40 -12.73 1.58
N PRO A 206 8.37 -12.03 2.71
CA PRO A 206 9.51 -11.40 3.39
C PRO A 206 10.45 -12.40 4.08
N ALA A 207 11.72 -12.01 4.26
CA ALA A 207 12.77 -12.84 4.85
C ALA A 207 13.85 -12.00 5.57
N ALA A 208 14.95 -12.63 5.96
CA ALA A 208 16.02 -12.01 6.76
C ALA A 208 16.63 -10.75 6.16
N TYR A 209 16.55 -10.54 4.86
CA TYR A 209 17.14 -9.39 4.18
C TYR A 209 16.12 -8.31 3.76
N THR A 210 14.84 -8.53 4.01
CA THR A 210 13.75 -7.60 3.62
C THR A 210 13.91 -6.24 4.27
N ASP A 211 14.23 -6.14 5.57
CA ASP A 211 14.48 -4.86 6.25
C ASP A 211 15.65 -4.09 5.64
N GLN A 212 16.74 -4.78 5.27
CA GLN A 212 17.89 -4.15 4.58
C GLN A 212 17.45 -3.60 3.22
N LEU A 213 16.67 -4.36 2.45
CA LEU A 213 16.15 -3.93 1.17
C LEU A 213 15.24 -2.70 1.29
N LEU A 214 14.33 -2.70 2.27
CA LEU A 214 13.45 -1.55 2.54
C LEU A 214 14.25 -0.29 2.85
N GLY A 215 15.35 -0.41 3.62
CA GLY A 215 16.27 0.70 3.89
C GLY A 215 16.94 1.25 2.61
N VAL A 216 17.33 0.38 1.68
CA VAL A 216 17.89 0.80 0.38
C VAL A 216 16.83 1.50 -0.47
N LEU A 217 15.63 0.96 -0.55
CA LEU A 217 14.52 1.56 -1.32
C LEU A 217 14.14 2.94 -0.77
N ASP A 218 14.08 3.09 0.56
CA ASP A 218 13.77 4.37 1.22
C ASP A 218 14.85 5.42 0.99
N LYS A 219 16.14 5.03 1.04
CA LYS A 219 17.30 5.91 0.76
C LYS A 219 17.13 6.66 -0.56
N TYR A 220 16.63 6.00 -1.59
CA TYR A 220 16.44 6.58 -2.92
C TYR A 220 15.00 7.08 -3.17
N GLY A 221 14.06 6.84 -2.27
CA GLY A 221 12.64 7.14 -2.44
C GLY A 221 11.99 6.29 -3.54
N VAL A 222 12.53 5.11 -3.79
CA VAL A 222 12.03 4.16 -4.79
C VAL A 222 10.98 3.25 -4.16
N LYS A 223 9.91 2.96 -4.92
CA LYS A 223 8.89 1.99 -4.51
C LYS A 223 8.94 0.77 -5.42
N ALA A 224 8.71 -0.39 -4.83
CA ALA A 224 8.76 -1.71 -5.48
C ALA A 224 7.47 -2.49 -5.24
N THR A 225 7.36 -3.66 -5.86
CA THR A 225 6.25 -4.60 -5.63
C THR A 225 6.81 -5.88 -5.03
N PHE A 226 6.20 -6.35 -3.95
CA PHE A 226 6.57 -7.59 -3.27
C PHE A 226 5.48 -8.65 -3.52
N PHE A 227 5.85 -9.76 -4.14
CA PHE A 227 5.01 -10.94 -4.29
C PHE A 227 5.32 -11.89 -3.15
N VAL A 228 4.53 -11.78 -2.08
CA VAL A 228 4.86 -12.38 -0.78
C VAL A 228 4.41 -13.83 -0.64
N THR A 229 5.14 -14.56 0.21
CA THR A 229 4.83 -15.94 0.62
C THR A 229 4.77 -16.06 2.15
N ASN A 230 4.40 -17.24 2.67
CA ASN A 230 4.56 -17.58 4.08
C ASN A 230 5.71 -18.61 4.30
N CYS A 231 6.71 -18.62 3.42
CA CYS A 231 7.85 -19.54 3.56
C CYS A 231 8.70 -19.24 4.80
N TYR A 232 8.68 -17.99 5.28
CA TYR A 232 9.42 -17.52 6.46
C TYR A 232 8.48 -16.86 7.47
N PRO A 233 7.66 -17.62 8.22
CA PRO A 233 6.58 -17.08 9.05
C PRO A 233 7.04 -16.09 10.13
N SER A 234 8.29 -16.17 10.59
CA SER A 234 8.88 -15.24 11.57
C SER A 234 9.03 -13.81 11.03
N TYR A 235 9.06 -13.62 9.71
CA TYR A 235 9.16 -12.32 9.05
C TYR A 235 7.80 -11.81 8.52
N GLN A 236 6.70 -12.52 8.78
CA GLN A 236 5.37 -12.15 8.25
C GLN A 236 4.95 -10.71 8.59
N TYR A 237 5.44 -10.16 9.69
CA TYR A 237 5.18 -8.76 10.07
C TYR A 237 5.80 -7.75 9.09
N ASP A 238 6.82 -8.12 8.35
CA ASP A 238 7.49 -7.23 7.40
C ASP A 238 6.60 -6.90 6.19
N ILE A 239 5.59 -7.74 5.86
CA ILE A 239 4.51 -7.42 4.90
C ILE A 239 3.85 -6.08 5.25
N LYS A 240 3.60 -5.84 6.53
CA LYS A 240 3.05 -4.57 7.01
C LYS A 240 4.04 -3.42 6.84
N LYS A 241 5.35 -3.67 7.04
CA LYS A 241 6.39 -2.65 6.82
C LYS A 241 6.47 -2.27 5.33
N GLU A 242 6.47 -3.27 4.43
CA GLU A 242 6.43 -3.08 2.98
C GLU A 242 5.25 -2.18 2.59
N TYR A 243 4.05 -2.54 3.04
CA TYR A 243 2.82 -1.81 2.75
C TYR A 243 2.86 -0.38 3.31
N ASN A 244 3.23 -0.20 4.58
CA ASN A 244 3.29 1.11 5.23
C ASN A 244 4.38 2.03 4.65
N ALA A 245 5.44 1.45 4.08
CA ALA A 245 6.45 2.18 3.35
C ALA A 245 5.99 2.61 1.95
N GLY A 246 4.76 2.23 1.53
CA GLY A 246 4.16 2.60 0.25
C GLY A 246 4.61 1.74 -0.93
N HIS A 247 5.11 0.53 -0.65
CA HIS A 247 5.31 -0.49 -1.67
C HIS A 247 4.00 -1.19 -2.00
N ALA A 248 3.90 -1.79 -3.18
CA ALA A 248 2.79 -2.67 -3.50
C ALA A 248 3.05 -4.06 -2.93
N VAL A 249 2.03 -4.62 -2.26
CA VAL A 249 2.05 -6.00 -1.76
C VAL A 249 1.10 -6.85 -2.60
N ALA A 250 1.61 -7.94 -3.14
CA ALA A 250 0.91 -8.87 -4.00
C ALA A 250 1.11 -10.31 -3.51
N VAL A 251 0.28 -11.23 -3.97
CA VAL A 251 0.36 -12.63 -3.54
C VAL A 251 1.24 -13.44 -4.49
N HIS A 252 2.20 -14.19 -3.94
CA HIS A 252 2.89 -15.24 -4.67
C HIS A 252 2.21 -16.59 -4.43
N THR A 253 2.29 -17.13 -3.26
CA THR A 253 1.54 -18.29 -2.73
C THR A 253 1.82 -18.40 -1.23
N TYR A 254 1.08 -19.22 -0.51
CA TYR A 254 1.35 -19.45 0.91
C TYR A 254 2.55 -20.39 1.14
N THR A 255 2.59 -21.52 0.44
CA THR A 255 3.60 -22.57 0.68
C THR A 255 4.78 -22.54 -0.28
N HIS A 256 4.64 -21.96 -1.46
CA HIS A 256 5.60 -22.05 -2.57
C HIS A 256 6.06 -23.49 -2.90
N ASN A 257 5.27 -24.49 -2.51
CA ASN A 257 5.58 -25.89 -2.77
C ASN A 257 4.87 -26.37 -4.04
N TYR A 258 5.63 -26.61 -5.10
CA TYR A 258 5.10 -26.98 -6.42
C TYR A 258 4.22 -28.23 -6.40
N GLY A 259 4.58 -29.24 -5.60
CA GLY A 259 3.76 -30.45 -5.44
C GLY A 259 2.43 -30.21 -4.75
N THR A 260 2.35 -29.18 -3.92
CA THR A 260 1.14 -28.75 -3.25
C THR A 260 0.28 -27.86 -4.16
N ILE A 261 0.87 -26.77 -4.69
CA ILE A 261 0.14 -25.74 -5.40
C ILE A 261 -0.29 -26.16 -6.81
N TYR A 262 0.51 -26.98 -7.50
CA TYR A 262 0.25 -27.38 -8.89
C TYR A 262 -0.36 -28.76 -9.05
N ARG A 263 -0.78 -29.41 -7.95
CA ARG A 263 -1.48 -30.71 -8.05
C ARG A 263 -2.88 -30.60 -8.67
N SER A 264 -3.51 -29.44 -8.57
CA SER A 264 -4.75 -29.10 -9.27
C SER A 264 -4.97 -27.57 -9.26
N PRO A 265 -5.84 -27.00 -10.13
CA PRO A 265 -6.23 -25.61 -10.07
C PRO A 265 -6.83 -25.20 -8.71
N GLU A 266 -7.65 -26.05 -8.11
CA GLU A 266 -8.28 -25.81 -6.79
C GLU A 266 -7.23 -25.73 -5.69
N ALA A 267 -6.22 -26.60 -5.74
CA ALA A 267 -5.12 -26.60 -4.77
C ALA A 267 -4.32 -25.28 -4.84
N PHE A 268 -4.08 -24.77 -6.06
CA PHE A 268 -3.44 -23.46 -6.24
C PHE A 268 -4.26 -22.35 -5.60
N TRP A 269 -5.56 -22.27 -5.90
CA TRP A 269 -6.41 -21.21 -5.38
C TRP A 269 -6.65 -21.31 -3.87
N THR A 270 -6.67 -22.50 -3.31
CA THR A 270 -6.73 -22.70 -1.85
C THR A 270 -5.45 -22.18 -1.17
N ASP A 271 -4.29 -22.44 -1.72
CA ASP A 271 -3.00 -21.97 -1.20
C ASP A 271 -2.87 -20.43 -1.36
N HIS A 272 -3.29 -19.91 -2.52
CA HIS A 272 -3.38 -18.47 -2.78
C HIS A 272 -4.30 -17.76 -1.77
N GLU A 273 -5.50 -18.31 -1.50
CA GLU A 273 -6.45 -17.71 -0.55
C GLU A 273 -5.86 -17.63 0.85
N ARG A 274 -5.16 -18.67 1.31
CA ARG A 274 -4.45 -18.63 2.60
C ARG A 274 -3.43 -17.49 2.68
N MET A 275 -2.75 -17.18 1.57
CA MET A 275 -1.82 -16.05 1.55
C MET A 275 -2.54 -14.71 1.49
N GLN A 276 -3.68 -14.63 0.79
CA GLN A 276 -4.56 -13.45 0.80
C GLN A 276 -5.03 -13.10 2.22
N GLU A 277 -5.40 -14.09 3.04
CA GLU A 277 -5.78 -13.89 4.45
C GLU A 277 -4.62 -13.29 5.26
N VAL A 278 -3.39 -13.73 5.00
CA VAL A 278 -2.19 -13.18 5.64
C VAL A 278 -1.97 -11.72 5.21
N VAL A 279 -2.04 -11.44 3.90
CA VAL A 279 -1.88 -10.08 3.37
C VAL A 279 -2.95 -9.16 3.95
N GLU A 280 -4.22 -9.57 3.95
CA GLU A 280 -5.32 -8.80 4.52
C GLU A 280 -5.13 -8.53 6.01
N LYS A 281 -4.69 -9.52 6.78
CA LYS A 281 -4.38 -9.37 8.21
C LYS A 281 -3.27 -8.35 8.47
N GLN A 282 -2.26 -8.29 7.60
CA GLN A 282 -1.10 -7.42 7.80
C GLN A 282 -1.33 -6.00 7.25
N THR A 283 -2.10 -5.85 6.17
CA THR A 283 -2.28 -4.59 5.45
C THR A 283 -3.66 -3.96 5.61
N GLY A 284 -4.66 -4.74 6.01
CA GLY A 284 -6.07 -4.36 6.01
C GLY A 284 -6.75 -4.45 4.63
N HIS A 285 -6.05 -4.94 3.61
CA HIS A 285 -6.54 -5.00 2.24
C HIS A 285 -6.16 -6.32 1.58
N ARG A 286 -7.04 -6.81 0.70
CA ARG A 286 -6.75 -7.93 -0.19
C ARG A 286 -6.03 -7.43 -1.43
N SER A 287 -5.06 -8.19 -1.93
CA SER A 287 -4.36 -7.83 -3.15
C SER A 287 -5.14 -8.29 -4.40
N ALA A 288 -5.24 -7.43 -5.39
CA ALA A 288 -5.76 -7.80 -6.72
C ALA A 288 -4.65 -8.28 -7.68
N MET A 289 -3.45 -8.58 -7.14
CA MET A 289 -2.28 -8.97 -7.94
C MET A 289 -1.71 -10.30 -7.48
N VAL A 290 -1.29 -11.12 -8.45
CA VAL A 290 -0.70 -12.43 -8.22
C VAL A 290 0.48 -12.69 -9.16
N ARG A 291 1.50 -13.41 -8.69
CA ARG A 291 2.52 -14.03 -9.55
C ARG A 291 2.55 -15.52 -9.28
N PHE A 292 2.51 -16.31 -10.36
CA PHE A 292 2.57 -17.76 -10.27
C PHE A 292 4.02 -18.21 -10.01
N PRO A 293 4.31 -19.08 -9.03
CA PRO A 293 5.65 -19.62 -8.80
C PRO A 293 6.29 -20.22 -10.07
N GLY A 294 7.47 -19.67 -10.43
CA GLY A 294 8.18 -20.01 -11.66
C GLY A 294 7.61 -19.37 -12.93
N GLY A 295 6.60 -18.50 -12.83
CA GLY A 295 5.94 -17.82 -13.94
C GLY A 295 5.08 -18.75 -14.80
N THR A 296 4.34 -18.16 -15.75
CA THR A 296 3.43 -18.91 -16.64
C THR A 296 4.18 -19.84 -17.62
N SER A 297 5.47 -19.57 -17.87
CA SER A 297 6.31 -20.37 -18.75
C SER A 297 6.99 -21.58 -18.08
N ASN A 298 6.80 -21.78 -16.75
CA ASN A 298 7.45 -22.88 -16.08
C ASN A 298 6.94 -24.24 -16.59
N THR A 299 7.85 -25.18 -16.78
CA THR A 299 7.55 -26.53 -17.25
C THR A 299 7.39 -27.54 -16.11
N VAL A 300 7.67 -27.13 -14.86
CA VAL A 300 7.63 -28.01 -13.70
C VAL A 300 6.19 -28.30 -13.28
N SER A 301 5.29 -27.31 -13.37
CA SER A 301 3.88 -27.43 -12.99
C SER A 301 3.17 -28.61 -13.67
N ARG A 302 3.44 -28.85 -14.96
CA ARG A 302 2.83 -29.94 -15.75
C ARG A 302 3.21 -31.36 -15.26
N ARG A 303 4.28 -31.47 -14.45
CA ARG A 303 4.66 -32.75 -13.83
C ARG A 303 3.68 -33.17 -12.75
N TYR A 304 3.01 -32.21 -12.13
CA TYR A 304 2.02 -32.44 -11.08
C TYR A 304 0.59 -32.48 -11.65
N CYS A 305 0.25 -31.58 -12.55
CA CYS A 305 -1.04 -31.54 -13.23
C CYS A 305 -0.88 -30.90 -14.62
N ARG A 306 -1.07 -31.72 -15.66
CA ARG A 306 -0.99 -31.24 -17.05
C ARG A 306 -2.08 -30.22 -17.33
N GLY A 307 -1.72 -29.07 -17.93
CA GLY A 307 -2.66 -28.00 -18.24
C GLY A 307 -2.99 -27.06 -17.05
N VAL A 308 -2.44 -27.31 -15.85
CA VAL A 308 -2.76 -26.50 -14.66
C VAL A 308 -2.44 -25.03 -14.89
N MET A 309 -1.30 -24.71 -15.50
CA MET A 309 -0.90 -23.32 -15.73
C MET A 309 -1.86 -22.60 -16.69
N SER A 310 -2.28 -23.25 -17.80
CA SER A 310 -3.33 -22.70 -18.68
C SER A 310 -4.65 -22.46 -17.97
N THR A 311 -5.00 -23.34 -17.03
CA THR A 311 -6.27 -23.23 -16.31
C THR A 311 -6.22 -22.08 -15.31
N ILE A 312 -5.21 -22.02 -14.43
CA ILE A 312 -5.13 -20.99 -13.40
C ILE A 312 -4.89 -19.58 -13.99
N SER A 313 -4.10 -19.46 -15.06
CA SER A 313 -3.89 -18.17 -15.72
C SER A 313 -5.19 -17.62 -16.34
N LYS A 314 -6.04 -18.47 -16.93
CA LYS A 314 -7.37 -18.08 -17.43
C LYS A 314 -8.35 -17.75 -16.31
N GLN A 315 -8.20 -18.36 -15.14
CA GLN A 315 -9.07 -18.15 -13.99
C GLN A 315 -8.73 -16.88 -13.19
N ALA A 316 -7.55 -16.28 -13.36
CA ALA A 316 -7.13 -15.08 -12.62
C ALA A 316 -8.06 -13.89 -12.85
N GLY A 317 -8.31 -13.51 -14.11
CA GLY A 317 -9.20 -12.39 -14.47
C GLY A 317 -10.62 -12.53 -13.89
N PRO A 318 -11.35 -13.65 -14.09
CA PRO A 318 -12.65 -13.88 -13.47
C PRO A 318 -12.68 -13.81 -11.94
N ARG A 319 -11.52 -13.95 -11.28
CA ARG A 319 -11.35 -13.79 -9.83
C ARG A 319 -10.99 -12.36 -9.41
N GLY A 320 -10.97 -11.41 -10.34
CA GLY A 320 -10.55 -10.03 -10.09
C GLY A 320 -9.03 -9.87 -9.86
N LEU A 321 -8.23 -10.83 -10.37
CA LEU A 321 -6.79 -10.84 -10.17
C LEU A 321 -6.06 -10.56 -11.48
N THR A 322 -5.09 -9.67 -11.43
CA THR A 322 -4.11 -9.44 -12.50
C THR A 322 -2.84 -10.22 -12.17
N PHE A 323 -2.39 -11.08 -13.09
CA PHE A 323 -1.14 -11.80 -12.89
C PHE A 323 0.03 -11.15 -13.63
N TYR A 324 1.25 -11.41 -13.14
CA TYR A 324 2.48 -10.81 -13.63
C TYR A 324 3.56 -11.87 -13.81
N ASP A 325 4.16 -11.88 -15.00
CA ASP A 325 5.47 -12.49 -15.24
C ASP A 325 6.55 -11.38 -15.23
N TRP A 326 7.60 -11.50 -16.02
CA TRP A 326 8.69 -10.54 -16.13
C TRP A 326 9.30 -10.55 -17.53
N ASN A 327 9.92 -9.43 -17.93
CA ASN A 327 10.68 -9.30 -19.15
C ASN A 327 12.17 -8.98 -18.89
N VAL A 328 12.55 -8.78 -17.63
CA VAL A 328 13.94 -8.69 -17.18
C VAL A 328 14.11 -9.61 -15.98
N ASP A 329 15.09 -10.50 -16.05
CA ASP A 329 15.38 -11.49 -15.01
C ASP A 329 16.74 -11.21 -14.37
N ALA A 330 16.77 -11.09 -13.04
CA ALA A 330 18.02 -11.01 -12.28
C ALA A 330 18.83 -12.30 -12.32
N ASP A 331 18.21 -13.42 -12.74
CA ASP A 331 18.74 -14.80 -12.71
C ASP A 331 19.22 -15.23 -11.32
N ASP A 332 18.73 -14.59 -10.28
CA ASP A 332 19.15 -14.78 -8.89
C ASP A 332 18.57 -16.04 -8.23
N ALA A 333 17.51 -16.61 -8.80
CA ALA A 333 17.04 -17.98 -8.50
C ALA A 333 17.69 -19.02 -9.43
N GLY A 334 18.26 -18.59 -10.54
CA GLY A 334 18.92 -19.40 -11.56
C GLY A 334 20.41 -19.69 -11.27
N LYS A 335 21.28 -19.19 -12.13
CA LYS A 335 22.75 -19.45 -12.09
C LYS A 335 23.52 -18.37 -11.35
N THR A 336 22.97 -17.15 -11.24
CA THR A 336 23.64 -15.99 -10.66
C THR A 336 23.67 -16.09 -9.13
N ARG A 337 24.88 -15.97 -8.55
CA ARG A 337 25.11 -16.07 -7.10
C ARG A 337 25.97 -14.92 -6.56
N THR A 338 26.13 -13.85 -7.33
CA THR A 338 26.94 -12.69 -6.96
C THR A 338 26.19 -11.41 -7.20
N SER A 339 26.46 -10.39 -6.39
CA SER A 339 25.88 -9.06 -6.56
C SER A 339 26.27 -8.40 -7.89
N ASP A 340 27.47 -8.68 -8.41
CA ASP A 340 27.89 -8.19 -9.73
C ASP A 340 27.08 -8.85 -10.86
N GLY A 341 26.81 -10.16 -10.77
CA GLY A 341 25.99 -10.86 -11.73
C GLY A 341 24.56 -10.30 -11.77
N VAL A 342 23.94 -10.11 -10.61
CA VAL A 342 22.60 -9.50 -10.49
C VAL A 342 22.60 -8.09 -11.07
N PHE A 343 23.60 -7.26 -10.73
CA PHE A 343 23.75 -5.92 -11.28
C PHE A 343 23.82 -5.94 -12.81
N ASN A 344 24.68 -6.79 -13.37
CA ASN A 344 24.86 -6.88 -14.83
C ASN A 344 23.61 -7.38 -15.55
N ASN A 345 22.91 -8.38 -15.01
CA ASN A 345 21.70 -8.92 -15.62
C ASN A 345 20.60 -7.86 -15.68
N ILE A 346 20.34 -7.17 -14.57
CA ILE A 346 19.29 -6.15 -14.51
C ILE A 346 19.66 -4.95 -15.40
N THR A 347 20.86 -4.37 -15.22
CA THR A 347 21.26 -3.15 -15.94
C THR A 347 21.42 -3.37 -17.44
N SER A 348 21.72 -4.58 -17.87
CA SER A 348 21.71 -4.95 -19.29
C SER A 348 20.29 -5.13 -19.81
N GLY A 349 19.44 -5.86 -19.07
CA GLY A 349 18.07 -6.18 -19.48
C GLY A 349 17.19 -4.95 -19.66
N VAL A 350 17.21 -4.00 -18.70
CA VAL A 350 16.35 -2.80 -18.76
C VAL A 350 16.61 -1.88 -19.95
N LYS A 351 17.76 -2.00 -20.61
CA LYS A 351 18.10 -1.19 -21.79
C LYS A 351 17.20 -1.50 -23.00
N TYR A 352 16.71 -2.73 -23.09
CA TYR A 352 15.96 -3.23 -24.26
C TYR A 352 14.46 -2.95 -24.18
N HIS A 353 13.95 -2.41 -23.05
CA HIS A 353 12.52 -2.21 -22.83
C HIS A 353 12.22 -0.76 -22.43
N ASP A 354 11.10 -0.24 -22.87
CA ASP A 354 10.56 1.04 -22.37
C ASP A 354 9.88 0.85 -21.01
N GLN A 355 9.33 -0.34 -20.80
CA GLN A 355 8.78 -0.77 -19.52
C GLN A 355 9.39 -2.11 -19.12
N SER A 356 10.17 -2.11 -18.05
CA SER A 356 10.89 -3.28 -17.53
C SER A 356 10.21 -3.79 -16.28
N LEU A 357 9.64 -4.98 -16.34
CA LEU A 357 9.14 -5.71 -15.18
C LEU A 357 10.23 -6.69 -14.75
N VAL A 358 10.92 -6.34 -13.65
CA VAL A 358 12.16 -7.01 -13.23
C VAL A 358 11.85 -8.03 -12.15
N LEU A 359 12.21 -9.29 -12.39
CA LEU A 359 12.16 -10.37 -11.38
C LEU A 359 13.42 -10.35 -10.53
N CYS A 360 13.25 -10.30 -9.22
CA CYS A 360 14.25 -10.46 -8.18
C CYS A 360 13.67 -11.26 -7.02
N HIS A 361 14.54 -11.70 -6.08
CA HIS A 361 14.13 -12.35 -4.84
C HIS A 361 14.80 -11.68 -3.64
N ASP A 362 14.03 -11.16 -2.69
CA ASP A 362 14.55 -10.50 -1.49
C ASP A 362 15.10 -11.48 -0.43
N VAL A 363 14.87 -12.75 -0.64
CA VAL A 363 15.46 -13.85 0.14
C VAL A 363 16.92 -14.12 -0.22
N LYS A 364 17.47 -13.44 -1.22
CA LYS A 364 18.87 -13.65 -1.70
C LYS A 364 19.77 -12.49 -1.26
N PRO A 365 20.77 -12.74 -0.39
CA PRO A 365 21.64 -11.67 0.11
C PRO A 365 22.42 -10.97 -1.01
N TYR A 366 22.87 -11.68 -2.03
CA TYR A 366 23.58 -11.09 -3.16
C TYR A 366 22.70 -10.17 -4.02
N THR A 367 21.38 -10.44 -4.07
CA THR A 367 20.41 -9.57 -4.73
C THR A 367 20.19 -8.30 -3.93
N VAL A 368 19.91 -8.41 -2.64
CA VAL A 368 19.71 -7.26 -1.76
C VAL A 368 20.96 -6.36 -1.72
N ASN A 369 22.15 -6.96 -1.62
CA ASN A 369 23.42 -6.24 -1.64
C ASN A 369 23.70 -5.52 -2.99
N ALA A 370 23.12 -5.97 -4.09
CA ALA A 370 23.25 -5.32 -5.40
C ALA A 370 22.32 -4.09 -5.56
N MET A 371 21.23 -4.00 -4.80
CA MET A 371 20.15 -3.04 -5.06
C MET A 371 20.57 -1.58 -4.92
N ASP A 372 21.44 -1.24 -3.97
CA ASP A 372 21.95 0.14 -3.84
C ASP A 372 22.61 0.61 -5.15
N ARG A 373 23.46 -0.22 -5.73
CA ARG A 373 24.17 0.08 -6.97
C ARG A 373 23.26 0.05 -8.19
N ILE A 374 22.30 -0.88 -8.26
CA ILE A 374 21.32 -0.99 -9.35
C ILE A 374 20.43 0.24 -9.39
N ILE A 375 19.82 0.60 -8.25
CA ILE A 375 18.91 1.73 -8.17
C ILE A 375 19.65 3.03 -8.51
N LYS A 376 20.85 3.22 -7.94
CA LYS A 376 21.69 4.37 -8.25
C LYS A 376 21.97 4.47 -9.76
N TRP A 377 22.41 3.38 -10.39
CA TRP A 377 22.70 3.35 -11.82
C TRP A 377 21.46 3.65 -12.66
N CYS A 378 20.31 3.05 -12.33
CA CYS A 378 19.07 3.30 -13.07
C CYS A 378 18.63 4.77 -12.97
N LEU A 379 18.67 5.36 -11.78
CA LEU A 379 18.31 6.76 -11.58
C LEU A 379 19.28 7.71 -12.30
N GLN A 380 20.58 7.44 -12.29
CA GLN A 380 21.59 8.20 -13.04
C GLN A 380 21.39 8.12 -14.56
N ASN A 381 20.81 7.00 -15.05
CA ASN A 381 20.48 6.83 -16.47
C ASN A 381 19.03 7.27 -16.79
N GLY A 382 18.37 7.99 -15.89
CA GLY A 382 17.07 8.63 -16.11
C GLY A 382 15.88 7.68 -16.08
N TYR A 383 16.01 6.45 -15.58
CA TYR A 383 14.88 5.54 -15.39
C TYR A 383 13.98 6.00 -14.25
N THR A 384 12.68 5.74 -14.39
CA THR A 384 11.68 5.97 -13.37
C THR A 384 11.23 4.64 -12.77
N PHE A 385 11.13 4.56 -11.44
CA PHE A 385 10.59 3.39 -10.76
C PHE A 385 9.09 3.56 -10.47
N ARG A 386 8.32 2.48 -10.67
CA ARG A 386 6.90 2.40 -10.32
C ARG A 386 6.56 1.05 -9.70
N THR A 387 5.49 1.00 -8.91
CA THR A 387 4.88 -0.24 -8.45
C THR A 387 3.95 -0.82 -9.50
N CYS A 388 3.78 -2.14 -9.53
CA CYS A 388 2.71 -2.78 -10.28
C CYS A 388 1.34 -2.30 -9.76
N GLN A 389 0.37 -2.20 -10.65
CA GLN A 389 -1.02 -1.84 -10.35
C GLN A 389 -1.94 -2.72 -11.20
N PRO A 390 -3.11 -3.18 -10.68
CA PRO A 390 -3.99 -4.10 -11.40
C PRO A 390 -4.37 -3.65 -12.81
N GLU A 391 -4.57 -2.34 -13.02
CA GLU A 391 -4.90 -1.74 -14.31
C GLU A 391 -3.66 -1.18 -15.05
N GLY A 392 -2.45 -1.45 -14.52
CA GLY A 392 -1.19 -0.93 -15.04
C GLY A 392 -0.55 -1.83 -16.09
N TYR A 393 0.75 -1.57 -16.33
CA TYR A 393 1.55 -2.40 -17.21
C TYR A 393 1.69 -3.82 -16.68
N THR A 394 1.45 -4.80 -17.53
CA THR A 394 1.67 -6.23 -17.27
C THR A 394 2.58 -6.83 -18.34
N TYR A 395 3.26 -7.91 -18.01
CA TYR A 395 3.99 -8.72 -18.97
C TYR A 395 3.67 -10.18 -18.72
N HIS A 396 3.39 -10.93 -19.79
CA HIS A 396 3.05 -12.35 -19.71
C HIS A 396 3.97 -13.16 -20.59
N LEU A 397 4.54 -14.20 -20.02
CA LEU A 397 5.31 -15.19 -20.74
C LEU A 397 4.37 -16.17 -21.46
N ARG A 398 4.90 -16.88 -22.45
CA ARG A 398 4.13 -17.94 -23.12
C ARG A 398 3.85 -19.07 -22.13
N VAL A 399 2.57 -19.35 -21.94
CA VAL A 399 2.16 -20.44 -21.03
C VAL A 399 2.72 -21.77 -21.50
N ALA A 400 3.48 -22.45 -20.63
CA ALA A 400 3.98 -23.79 -20.84
C ALA A 400 3.09 -24.82 -20.12
N ASN A 401 2.50 -25.75 -20.87
CA ASN A 401 1.61 -26.80 -20.33
C ASN A 401 2.28 -28.16 -20.29
#